data_fb24c6e82812b58635ef5e843f0ef449
#
_entry.id   fb24c6e82812b58635ef5e843f0ef449
#
_cell.length_a   1.000
_cell.length_b   1.000
_cell.length_c   1.000
_cell.angle_alpha   90.00
_cell.angle_beta   90.00
_cell.angle_gamma   90.00
#
_symmetry.space_group_name_H-M   'P 1'
#
loop_
_entity.id
_entity.type
_entity.pdbx_description
1 polymer ?
#
loop_
_entity_poly.entity_id
_entity_poly.type
_entity_poly.pdbx_seq_one_letter_code
_entity_poly.pdbx_strand_id
1 'polypeptide(L)'
;MKPNEERAHLRRSFLFVPGSDEKKVAKAASLGADAVILDLEDAVTPARKAEARTRVRTFLQGQDNQTIEWLIRLNGVSTPYFEADLEVCVRAGPDALVIPKVDSPEVLQLADAHLTEAEHASARPAGSLRFFALIESARGILNAHAIATATPRLLGLMLGHVDLSADLGIPAGRAGEGIAHHARCQLVLAARAAAVDVVDTIYLNIHDHEGLQAEAAQAAALGFAGKLAIHPVQLPFIHEAFTPSADRVQRAKRVLEAWRQAEMEGRGVCALDGDLIEKPVVEAERRVLERARMAGIP
;
A
#
# COMPACT_ATOMS: atom_id res chain seq x y z
N MET A 1 28.38 1.18 -4.48
CA MET A 1 26.95 0.95 -4.66
C MET A 1 26.29 2.31 -4.80
N LYS A 2 25.61 2.58 -5.92
CA LYS A 2 24.82 3.81 -6.08
C LYS A 2 23.71 3.81 -5.03
N PRO A 3 23.35 4.96 -4.41
CA PRO A 3 22.18 5.04 -3.55
C PRO A 3 20.98 4.58 -4.38
N ASN A 4 20.12 3.81 -3.75
CA ASN A 4 18.91 3.22 -4.31
C ASN A 4 18.11 4.33 -5.02
N GLU A 5 18.23 4.42 -6.34
CA GLU A 5 17.25 5.17 -7.13
C GLU A 5 15.92 4.49 -6.81
N GLU A 6 15.02 5.20 -6.14
CA GLU A 6 13.70 4.70 -5.76
C GLU A 6 13.04 4.10 -7.01
N ARG A 7 13.03 2.77 -7.09
CA ARG A 7 12.22 2.10 -8.10
C ARG A 7 10.78 2.50 -7.82
N ALA A 8 10.19 3.25 -8.73
CA ALA A 8 8.77 3.52 -8.67
C ALA A 8 8.04 2.18 -8.89
N HIS A 9 7.60 1.53 -7.80
CA HIS A 9 6.81 0.31 -7.86
C HIS A 9 5.38 0.65 -8.24
N LEU A 10 4.83 -0.11 -9.19
CA LEU A 10 3.39 -0.09 -9.43
C LEU A 10 2.73 -0.87 -8.28
N ARG A 11 1.87 -0.21 -7.50
CA ARG A 11 1.29 -0.75 -6.26
C ARG A 11 -0.22 -0.79 -6.32
N ARG A 12 -0.80 -1.47 -7.34
CA ARG A 12 -2.26 -1.63 -7.46
C ARG A 12 -2.80 -2.64 -6.47
N SER A 13 -2.06 -3.72 -6.23
CA SER A 13 -2.49 -4.81 -5.37
C SER A 13 -1.42 -5.23 -4.36
N PHE A 14 -1.87 -5.48 -3.12
CA PHE A 14 -1.05 -6.02 -2.04
C PHE A 14 -1.71 -7.32 -1.55
N LEU A 15 -1.16 -8.47 -1.92
CA LEU A 15 -1.73 -9.77 -1.59
C LEU A 15 -1.18 -10.31 -0.27
N PHE A 16 -2.04 -10.54 0.71
CA PHE A 16 -1.68 -11.23 1.94
C PHE A 16 -1.45 -12.72 1.71
N VAL A 17 -0.34 -13.22 2.22
CA VAL A 17 0.04 -14.64 2.21
C VAL A 17 0.49 -15.07 3.60
N PRO A 18 -0.22 -16.01 4.28
CA PRO A 18 0.19 -16.48 5.61
C PRO A 18 1.60 -17.08 5.58
N GLY A 19 2.54 -16.52 6.36
CA GLY A 19 3.93 -16.99 6.42
C GLY A 19 4.08 -18.43 6.93
N SER A 20 3.05 -18.96 7.58
CA SER A 20 3.01 -20.35 8.05
C SER A 20 2.54 -21.35 7.00
N ASP A 21 2.04 -20.92 5.84
CA ASP A 21 1.54 -21.80 4.77
C ASP A 21 2.61 -21.98 3.68
N GLU A 22 3.32 -23.10 3.72
CA GLU A 22 4.41 -23.40 2.80
C GLU A 22 3.98 -23.38 1.33
N LYS A 23 2.81 -23.92 1.02
CA LYS A 23 2.32 -24.02 -0.36
C LYS A 23 1.95 -22.64 -0.91
N LYS A 24 1.34 -21.78 -0.08
CA LYS A 24 0.97 -20.42 -0.48
C LYS A 24 2.22 -19.55 -0.64
N VAL A 25 3.17 -19.62 0.30
CA VAL A 25 4.44 -18.88 0.22
C VAL A 25 5.21 -19.28 -1.04
N ALA A 26 5.36 -20.59 -1.32
CA ALA A 26 6.07 -21.06 -2.52
C ALA A 26 5.44 -20.59 -3.84
N LYS A 27 4.11 -20.40 -3.89
CA LYS A 27 3.38 -19.94 -5.08
C LYS A 27 3.29 -18.42 -5.20
N ALA A 28 3.62 -17.68 -4.15
CA ALA A 28 3.37 -16.24 -4.08
C ALA A 28 3.94 -15.46 -5.27
N ALA A 29 5.14 -15.84 -5.75
CA ALA A 29 5.80 -15.21 -6.89
C ALA A 29 5.07 -15.39 -8.24
N SER A 30 4.18 -16.37 -8.35
CA SER A 30 3.46 -16.69 -9.60
C SER A 30 2.02 -16.17 -9.64
N LEU A 31 1.56 -15.48 -8.60
CA LEU A 31 0.16 -15.07 -8.45
C LEU A 31 -0.19 -13.77 -9.19
N GLY A 32 0.79 -13.02 -9.67
CA GLY A 32 0.59 -11.81 -10.46
C GLY A 32 0.21 -10.56 -9.63
N ALA A 33 0.44 -10.56 -8.32
CA ALA A 33 0.31 -9.35 -7.50
C ALA A 33 1.47 -8.38 -7.76
N ASP A 34 1.21 -7.07 -7.68
CA ASP A 34 2.27 -6.06 -7.73
C ASP A 34 3.13 -6.09 -6.44
N ALA A 35 2.48 -6.33 -5.29
CA ALA A 35 3.13 -6.52 -4.00
C ALA A 35 2.55 -7.73 -3.25
N VAL A 36 3.40 -8.42 -2.50
CA VAL A 36 3.01 -9.56 -1.64
C VAL A 36 3.40 -9.26 -0.21
N ILE A 37 2.44 -9.40 0.71
CA ILE A 37 2.65 -9.26 2.15
C ILE A 37 2.73 -10.66 2.78
N LEU A 38 3.93 -11.07 3.15
CA LEU A 38 4.17 -12.29 3.91
C LEU A 38 3.79 -12.02 5.38
N ASP A 39 2.71 -12.63 5.83
CA ASP A 39 2.10 -12.31 7.11
C ASP A 39 2.69 -13.14 8.26
N LEU A 40 3.18 -12.47 9.31
CA LEU A 40 3.62 -13.07 10.56
C LEU A 40 2.64 -12.79 11.73
N GLU A 41 1.57 -12.02 11.48
CA GLU A 41 0.62 -11.60 12.52
C GLU A 41 -0.61 -12.51 12.59
N ASP A 42 -1.79 -12.00 12.31
CA ASP A 42 -3.08 -12.64 12.59
C ASP A 42 -3.30 -13.94 11.82
N ALA A 43 -2.76 -14.09 10.62
CA ALA A 43 -2.86 -15.34 9.88
C ALA A 43 -1.94 -16.47 10.41
N VAL A 44 -1.16 -16.19 11.46
CA VAL A 44 -0.22 -17.15 12.06
C VAL A 44 -0.48 -17.31 13.55
N THR A 45 -0.87 -18.50 13.96
CA THR A 45 -1.08 -18.80 15.38
C THR A 45 0.21 -18.67 16.20
N PRO A 46 0.13 -18.34 17.52
CA PRO A 46 1.31 -18.18 18.37
C PRO A 46 2.31 -19.34 18.28
N ALA A 47 1.82 -20.58 18.27
CA ALA A 47 2.64 -21.77 18.20
C ALA A 47 3.44 -21.91 16.88
N ARG A 48 3.00 -21.27 15.82
CA ARG A 48 3.62 -21.36 14.49
C ARG A 48 4.46 -20.14 14.09
N LYS A 49 4.55 -19.12 14.93
CA LYS A 49 5.27 -17.88 14.57
C LYS A 49 6.77 -18.11 14.32
N ALA A 50 7.44 -18.95 15.10
CA ALA A 50 8.85 -19.28 14.89
C ALA A 50 9.08 -20.02 13.55
N GLU A 51 8.20 -20.97 13.22
CA GLU A 51 8.23 -21.67 11.93
C GLU A 51 8.00 -20.71 10.76
N ALA A 52 6.98 -19.83 10.87
CA ALA A 52 6.67 -18.85 9.86
C ALA A 52 7.84 -17.90 9.58
N ARG A 53 8.52 -17.39 10.61
CA ARG A 53 9.73 -16.56 10.48
C ARG A 53 10.81 -17.26 9.67
N THR A 54 11.11 -18.51 10.03
CA THR A 54 12.14 -19.29 9.32
C THR A 54 11.78 -19.49 7.85
N ARG A 55 10.53 -19.82 7.56
CA ARG A 55 10.03 -20.01 6.19
C ARG A 55 10.11 -18.73 5.37
N VAL A 56 9.59 -17.63 5.90
CA VAL A 56 9.62 -16.32 5.24
C VAL A 56 11.06 -15.91 4.92
N ARG A 57 11.98 -16.04 5.88
CA ARG A 57 13.40 -15.75 5.65
C ARG A 57 13.99 -16.60 4.53
N THR A 58 13.82 -17.92 4.60
CA THR A 58 14.37 -18.85 3.59
C THR A 58 13.80 -18.56 2.21
N PHE A 59 12.51 -18.27 2.12
CA PHE A 59 11.85 -17.93 0.88
C PHE A 59 12.44 -16.65 0.27
N LEU A 60 12.52 -15.54 1.03
CA LEU A 60 13.03 -14.28 0.53
C LEU A 60 14.50 -14.33 0.11
N GLN A 61 15.33 -15.09 0.82
CA GLN A 61 16.74 -15.30 0.46
C GLN A 61 16.94 -16.04 -0.87
N GLY A 62 15.92 -16.76 -1.34
CA GLY A 62 15.92 -17.45 -2.62
C GLY A 62 15.22 -16.70 -3.76
N GLN A 63 14.76 -15.44 -3.52
CA GLN A 63 14.04 -14.67 -4.54
C GLN A 63 14.97 -13.72 -5.30
N ASP A 64 15.12 -13.99 -6.60
CA ASP A 64 15.77 -13.06 -7.54
C ASP A 64 14.75 -12.20 -8.31
N ASN A 65 13.44 -12.39 -8.06
CA ASN A 65 12.37 -11.71 -8.79
C ASN A 65 12.23 -10.25 -8.35
N GLN A 66 12.66 -9.35 -9.22
CA GLN A 66 12.64 -7.91 -9.00
C GLN A 66 11.35 -7.22 -9.51
N THR A 67 10.37 -7.98 -9.98
CA THR A 67 9.11 -7.43 -10.51
C THR A 67 8.02 -7.34 -9.45
N ILE A 68 8.15 -8.07 -8.35
CA ILE A 68 7.22 -8.09 -7.22
C ILE A 68 7.86 -7.38 -6.04
N GLU A 69 7.10 -6.52 -5.37
CA GLU A 69 7.51 -5.91 -4.11
C GLU A 69 7.19 -6.88 -2.95
N TRP A 70 8.21 -7.29 -2.21
CA TRP A 70 8.06 -8.22 -1.09
C TRP A 70 7.99 -7.49 0.23
N LEU A 71 6.86 -7.62 0.93
CA LEU A 71 6.65 -7.05 2.24
C LEU A 71 6.52 -8.14 3.30
N ILE A 72 6.85 -7.80 4.54
CA ILE A 72 6.55 -8.64 5.71
C ILE A 72 5.64 -7.85 6.65
N ARG A 73 4.45 -8.39 7.01
CA ARG A 73 3.67 -7.85 8.11
C ARG A 73 4.17 -8.44 9.41
N LEU A 74 4.68 -7.57 10.28
CA LEU A 74 5.18 -7.91 11.61
C LEU A 74 4.03 -8.13 12.59
N ASN A 75 4.33 -8.67 13.75
CA ASN A 75 3.45 -8.56 14.92
C ASN A 75 3.51 -7.12 15.47
N GLY A 76 2.47 -6.70 16.20
CA GLY A 76 2.41 -5.36 16.78
C GLY A 76 3.60 -5.06 17.69
N VAL A 77 4.03 -3.81 17.74
CA VAL A 77 5.23 -3.34 18.47
C VAL A 77 5.22 -3.69 19.96
N SER A 78 4.03 -3.72 20.58
CA SER A 78 3.86 -4.07 21.99
C SER A 78 3.82 -5.58 22.30
N THR A 79 3.92 -6.44 21.28
CA THR A 79 3.84 -7.89 21.44
C THR A 79 5.21 -8.52 21.72
N PRO A 80 5.30 -9.66 22.39
CA PRO A 80 6.57 -10.36 22.64
C PRO A 80 7.19 -10.97 21.37
N TYR A 81 6.52 -10.83 20.21
CA TYR A 81 6.97 -11.38 18.93
C TYR A 81 7.73 -10.39 18.06
N PHE A 82 7.58 -9.08 18.33
CA PHE A 82 8.06 -8.01 17.48
C PHE A 82 9.57 -8.04 17.24
N GLU A 83 10.36 -8.15 18.30
CA GLU A 83 11.83 -8.20 18.22
C GLU A 83 12.34 -9.36 17.36
N ALA A 84 11.75 -10.56 17.56
CA ALA A 84 12.11 -11.72 16.78
C ALA A 84 11.69 -11.62 15.31
N ASP A 85 10.62 -10.88 15.01
CA ASP A 85 10.22 -10.56 13.63
C ASP A 85 11.22 -9.58 12.98
N LEU A 86 11.65 -8.54 13.70
CA LEU A 86 12.65 -7.57 13.21
C LEU A 86 13.98 -8.26 12.85
N GLU A 87 14.47 -9.14 13.74
CA GLU A 87 15.72 -9.89 13.47
C GLU A 87 15.62 -10.67 12.14
N VAL A 88 14.48 -11.29 11.89
CA VAL A 88 14.26 -12.01 10.63
C VAL A 88 14.20 -11.05 9.44
N CYS A 89 13.49 -9.94 9.56
CA CYS A 89 13.32 -8.97 8.48
C CYS A 89 14.65 -8.35 8.05
N VAL A 90 15.48 -7.96 9.00
CA VAL A 90 16.80 -7.36 8.69
C VAL A 90 17.69 -8.36 7.94
N ARG A 91 17.60 -9.65 8.26
CA ARG A 91 18.38 -10.72 7.60
C ARG A 91 17.76 -11.18 6.27
N ALA A 92 16.43 -11.16 6.16
CA ALA A 92 15.71 -11.59 4.95
C ALA A 92 15.76 -10.54 3.84
N GLY A 93 15.80 -9.25 4.20
CA GLY A 93 15.90 -8.14 3.26
C GLY A 93 14.66 -7.94 2.38
N PRO A 94 13.43 -7.84 2.96
CA PRO A 94 12.25 -7.46 2.18
C PRO A 94 12.41 -6.05 1.62
N ASP A 95 11.58 -5.72 0.61
CA ASP A 95 11.55 -4.36 0.06
C ASP A 95 10.92 -3.37 1.04
N ALA A 96 9.92 -3.80 1.82
CA ALA A 96 9.30 -3.01 2.87
C ALA A 96 8.70 -3.88 3.99
N LEU A 97 8.28 -3.23 5.07
CA LEU A 97 7.56 -3.84 6.20
C LEU A 97 6.13 -3.29 6.27
N VAL A 98 5.24 -4.02 6.94
CA VAL A 98 3.92 -3.53 7.35
C VAL A 98 3.85 -3.58 8.87
N ILE A 99 3.69 -2.43 9.50
CA ILE A 99 3.51 -2.30 10.94
C ILE A 99 2.01 -2.30 11.24
N PRO A 100 1.46 -3.31 11.92
CA PRO A 100 0.05 -3.38 12.24
C PRO A 100 -0.28 -2.56 13.49
N LYS A 101 -1.57 -2.32 13.70
CA LYS A 101 -2.15 -1.73 14.93
C LYS A 101 -1.54 -0.37 15.29
N VAL A 102 -1.26 0.43 14.26
CA VAL A 102 -0.73 1.78 14.43
C VAL A 102 -1.88 2.73 14.77
N ASP A 103 -1.91 3.23 15.99
CA ASP A 103 -2.94 4.14 16.49
C ASP A 103 -2.41 5.52 16.89
N SER A 104 -1.08 5.69 16.93
CA SER A 104 -0.43 6.96 17.27
C SER A 104 0.96 7.09 16.61
N PRO A 105 1.51 8.33 16.51
CA PRO A 105 2.87 8.56 16.00
C PRO A 105 3.95 7.82 16.79
N GLU A 106 3.78 7.69 18.12
CA GLU A 106 4.74 7.06 19.01
C GLU A 106 4.96 5.58 18.67
N VAL A 107 3.93 4.88 18.19
CA VAL A 107 4.05 3.49 17.73
C VAL A 107 5.05 3.39 16.57
N LEU A 108 4.99 4.29 15.59
CA LEU A 108 5.94 4.31 14.48
C LEU A 108 7.33 4.78 14.89
N GLN A 109 7.42 5.76 15.80
CA GLN A 109 8.71 6.21 16.33
C GLN A 109 9.43 5.09 17.09
N LEU A 110 8.68 4.32 17.86
CA LEU A 110 9.21 3.15 18.56
C LEU A 110 9.65 2.07 17.57
N ALA A 111 8.84 1.77 16.55
CA ALA A 111 9.21 0.82 15.50
C ALA A 111 10.48 1.27 14.74
N ASP A 112 10.61 2.56 14.44
CA ASP A 112 11.79 3.14 13.79
C ASP A 112 13.06 2.99 14.65
N ALA A 113 12.96 3.27 15.96
CA ALA A 113 14.08 3.10 16.89
C ALA A 113 14.56 1.64 16.93
N HIS A 114 13.66 0.70 17.16
CA HIS A 114 14.00 -0.74 17.16
C HIS A 114 14.58 -1.21 15.82
N LEU A 115 14.02 -0.73 14.70
CA LEU A 115 14.50 -1.07 13.37
C LEU A 115 15.91 -0.53 13.12
N THR A 116 16.19 0.69 13.60
CA THR A 116 17.53 1.30 13.51
C THR A 116 18.56 0.48 14.29
N GLU A 117 18.21 0.03 15.50
CA GLU A 117 19.08 -0.83 16.31
C GLU A 117 19.34 -2.18 15.61
N ALA A 118 18.29 -2.81 15.07
CA ALA A 118 18.41 -4.08 14.35
C ALA A 118 19.25 -3.96 13.06
N GLU A 119 19.11 -2.86 12.32
CA GLU A 119 19.95 -2.56 11.14
C GLU A 119 21.41 -2.40 11.54
N HIS A 120 21.71 -1.66 12.60
CA HIS A 120 23.08 -1.50 13.13
C HIS A 120 23.68 -2.85 13.55
N ALA A 121 22.93 -3.65 14.31
CA ALA A 121 23.37 -4.97 14.77
C ALA A 121 23.67 -5.95 13.60
N SER A 122 23.06 -5.70 12.44
CA SER A 122 23.23 -6.52 11.22
C SER A 122 24.13 -5.87 10.17
N ALA A 123 24.85 -4.81 10.51
CA ALA A 123 25.71 -4.04 9.62
C ALA A 123 24.99 -3.52 8.34
N ARG A 124 23.71 -3.21 8.46
CA ARG A 124 22.93 -2.55 7.40
C ARG A 124 22.93 -1.05 7.60
N PRO A 125 22.82 -0.26 6.51
CA PRO A 125 22.65 1.18 6.64
C PRO A 125 21.38 1.53 7.41
N ALA A 126 21.46 2.46 8.35
CA ALA A 126 20.29 2.97 9.05
C ALA A 126 19.30 3.60 8.05
N GLY A 127 18.03 3.32 8.20
CA GLY A 127 16.98 3.78 7.28
C GLY A 127 16.85 2.98 5.98
N SER A 128 17.56 1.87 5.84
CA SER A 128 17.52 1.02 4.64
C SER A 128 16.20 0.25 4.48
N LEU A 129 15.54 -0.09 5.59
CA LEU A 129 14.21 -0.69 5.60
C LEU A 129 13.15 0.37 5.86
N ARG A 130 12.15 0.40 5.00
CA ARG A 130 11.00 1.31 5.08
C ARG A 130 9.72 0.51 5.39
N PHE A 131 8.64 1.17 5.74
CA PHE A 131 7.41 0.49 6.11
C PHE A 131 6.13 1.22 5.72
N PHE A 132 5.04 0.47 5.66
CA PHE A 132 3.66 0.94 5.66
C PHE A 132 3.08 0.84 7.07
N ALA A 133 2.20 1.76 7.44
CA ALA A 133 1.44 1.71 8.68
C ALA A 133 0.02 1.21 8.41
N LEU A 134 -0.41 0.13 9.07
CA LEU A 134 -1.77 -0.38 8.99
C LEU A 134 -2.61 0.29 10.10
N ILE A 135 -3.58 1.09 9.66
CA ILE A 135 -4.49 1.87 10.50
C ILE A 135 -5.80 1.12 10.62
N GLU A 136 -6.13 0.67 11.81
CA GLU A 136 -7.21 -0.29 12.03
C GLU A 136 -7.93 -0.08 13.37
N SER A 137 -7.90 1.16 13.87
CA SER A 137 -8.65 1.60 15.06
C SER A 137 -9.19 3.01 14.89
N ALA A 138 -10.23 3.36 15.62
CA ALA A 138 -10.80 4.71 15.64
C ALA A 138 -9.75 5.77 16.03
N ARG A 139 -8.91 5.46 17.02
CA ARG A 139 -7.80 6.32 17.45
C ARG A 139 -6.79 6.53 16.32
N GLY A 140 -6.43 5.46 15.60
CA GLY A 140 -5.52 5.53 14.45
C GLY A 140 -6.08 6.38 13.32
N ILE A 141 -7.38 6.26 13.01
CA ILE A 141 -8.05 7.12 12.01
C ILE A 141 -7.99 8.58 12.41
N LEU A 142 -8.30 8.92 13.66
CA LEU A 142 -8.25 10.30 14.14
C LEU A 142 -6.83 10.89 14.15
N ASN A 143 -5.81 10.06 14.35
CA ASN A 143 -4.40 10.46 14.36
C ASN A 143 -3.70 10.31 12.99
N ALA A 144 -4.42 9.95 11.94
CA ALA A 144 -3.84 9.54 10.66
C ALA A 144 -2.80 10.50 10.08
N HIS A 145 -3.02 11.82 10.17
CA HIS A 145 -2.05 12.82 9.68
C HIS A 145 -0.78 12.86 10.53
N ALA A 146 -0.91 12.83 11.87
CA ALA A 146 0.24 12.79 12.76
C ALA A 146 1.07 11.50 12.57
N ILE A 147 0.40 10.36 12.36
CA ILE A 147 1.04 9.08 12.01
C ILE A 147 1.76 9.21 10.66
N ALA A 148 1.12 9.80 9.66
CA ALA A 148 1.67 9.94 8.31
C ALA A 148 2.96 10.80 8.25
N THR A 149 3.19 11.62 9.26
CA THR A 149 4.37 12.50 9.38
C THR A 149 5.36 12.08 10.48
N ALA A 150 5.14 10.92 11.12
CA ALA A 150 5.89 10.52 12.32
C ALA A 150 7.36 10.17 12.06
N THR A 151 7.71 9.68 10.87
CA THR A 151 9.06 9.22 10.52
C THR A 151 9.28 9.23 9.00
N PRO A 152 10.52 9.51 8.54
CA PRO A 152 10.86 9.47 7.11
C PRO A 152 10.87 8.06 6.50
N ARG A 153 10.80 7.00 7.32
CA ARG A 153 10.72 5.61 6.83
C ARG A 153 9.34 5.24 6.29
N LEU A 154 8.31 6.05 6.57
CA LEU A 154 6.95 5.72 6.17
C LEU A 154 6.78 5.85 4.65
N LEU A 155 6.35 4.75 4.01
CA LEU A 155 5.98 4.69 2.59
C LEU A 155 4.53 5.08 2.37
N GLY A 156 3.64 4.71 3.29
CA GLY A 156 2.22 4.95 3.15
C GLY A 156 1.39 4.40 4.30
N LEU A 157 0.09 4.71 4.23
CA LEU A 157 -0.93 4.21 5.14
C LEU A 157 -1.73 3.09 4.47
N MET A 158 -2.11 2.08 5.23
CA MET A 158 -3.03 1.01 4.81
C MET A 158 -4.24 1.01 5.72
N LEU A 159 -5.43 0.75 5.20
CA LEU A 159 -6.65 0.64 6.01
C LEU A 159 -6.96 -0.82 6.39
N GLY A 160 -7.13 -1.09 7.69
CA GLY A 160 -7.65 -2.35 8.23
C GLY A 160 -9.09 -2.20 8.71
N HIS A 161 -10.09 -2.22 7.79
CA HIS A 161 -11.48 -1.93 8.15
C HIS A 161 -12.13 -3.00 9.03
N VAL A 162 -11.65 -4.23 8.99
CA VAL A 162 -12.22 -5.35 9.80
C VAL A 162 -11.91 -5.13 11.28
N ASP A 163 -10.64 -4.85 11.61
CA ASP A 163 -10.23 -4.53 12.97
C ASP A 163 -10.82 -3.19 13.44
N LEU A 164 -10.89 -2.19 12.55
CA LEU A 164 -11.59 -0.93 12.83
C LEU A 164 -13.05 -1.17 13.19
N SER A 165 -13.74 -2.07 12.48
CA SER A 165 -15.13 -2.41 12.79
C SER A 165 -15.26 -3.10 14.14
N ALA A 166 -14.32 -3.98 14.48
CA ALA A 166 -14.26 -4.63 15.79
C ALA A 166 -14.00 -3.61 16.92
N ASP A 167 -13.06 -2.67 16.72
CA ASP A 167 -12.76 -1.58 17.65
C ASP A 167 -13.99 -0.67 17.88
N LEU A 168 -14.78 -0.43 16.84
CA LEU A 168 -16.03 0.34 16.91
C LEU A 168 -17.23 -0.46 17.47
N GLY A 169 -17.10 -1.76 17.67
CA GLY A 169 -18.18 -2.64 18.13
C GLY A 169 -19.31 -2.84 17.10
N ILE A 170 -18.97 -2.76 15.79
CA ILE A 170 -19.93 -2.95 14.70
C ILE A 170 -19.53 -4.13 13.80
N PRO A 171 -20.47 -4.77 13.09
CA PRO A 171 -20.13 -5.80 12.11
C PRO A 171 -19.25 -5.21 10.99
N ALA A 172 -18.27 -5.98 10.53
CA ALA A 172 -17.49 -5.62 9.36
C ALA A 172 -18.38 -5.71 8.11
N GLY A 173 -18.75 -4.54 7.58
CA GLY A 173 -19.53 -4.38 6.38
C GLY A 173 -18.66 -4.05 5.15
N ARG A 174 -19.30 -3.54 4.10
CA ARG A 174 -18.60 -3.00 2.92
C ARG A 174 -17.85 -1.72 3.30
N ALA A 175 -16.59 -1.62 2.91
CA ALA A 175 -15.78 -0.44 3.22
C ALA A 175 -16.23 0.81 2.44
N GLY A 176 -17.03 0.65 1.39
CA GLY A 176 -17.62 1.74 0.62
C GLY A 176 -18.76 2.50 1.31
N GLU A 177 -19.19 2.08 2.50
CA GLU A 177 -20.38 2.60 3.17
C GLU A 177 -20.08 3.02 4.62
N GLY A 178 -20.95 3.86 5.17
CA GLY A 178 -20.98 4.25 6.57
C GLY A 178 -19.64 4.80 7.10
N ILE A 179 -19.28 4.36 8.31
CA ILE A 179 -18.07 4.85 9.01
C ILE A 179 -16.78 4.39 8.32
N ALA A 180 -16.78 3.22 7.67
CA ALA A 180 -15.62 2.75 6.93
C ALA A 180 -15.34 3.64 5.71
N HIS A 181 -16.37 4.14 5.01
CA HIS A 181 -16.19 5.12 3.94
C HIS A 181 -15.61 6.44 4.46
N HIS A 182 -16.09 6.92 5.62
CA HIS A 182 -15.50 8.10 6.26
C HIS A 182 -14.02 7.91 6.59
N ALA A 183 -13.66 6.77 7.18
CA ALA A 183 -12.27 6.43 7.48
C ALA A 183 -11.40 6.41 6.21
N ARG A 184 -11.90 5.85 5.11
CA ARG A 184 -11.21 5.87 3.79
C ARG A 184 -10.92 7.30 3.33
N CYS A 185 -11.91 8.18 3.37
CA CYS A 185 -11.74 9.58 2.99
C CYS A 185 -10.69 10.28 3.87
N GLN A 186 -10.74 10.06 5.19
CA GLN A 186 -9.81 10.66 6.13
C GLN A 186 -8.37 10.19 5.91
N LEU A 187 -8.16 8.89 5.66
CA LEU A 187 -6.83 8.35 5.35
C LEU A 187 -6.25 8.91 4.05
N VAL A 188 -7.07 9.05 3.00
CA VAL A 188 -6.63 9.67 1.73
C VAL A 188 -6.17 11.11 1.97
N LEU A 189 -6.94 11.91 2.70
CA LEU A 189 -6.57 13.30 3.01
C LEU A 189 -5.27 13.36 3.83
N ALA A 190 -5.14 12.53 4.86
CA ALA A 190 -3.95 12.48 5.71
C ALA A 190 -2.69 12.09 4.93
N ALA A 191 -2.76 11.03 4.12
CA ALA A 191 -1.64 10.57 3.31
C ALA A 191 -1.23 11.59 2.24
N ARG A 192 -2.19 12.24 1.58
CA ARG A 192 -1.92 13.28 0.58
C ARG A 192 -1.27 14.51 1.19
N ALA A 193 -1.72 14.93 2.38
CA ALA A 193 -1.11 16.05 3.12
C ALA A 193 0.34 15.77 3.54
N ALA A 194 0.66 14.50 3.81
CA ALA A 194 2.00 14.03 4.17
C ALA A 194 2.86 13.59 2.96
N ALA A 195 2.32 13.63 1.73
CA ALA A 195 2.97 13.18 0.50
C ALA A 195 3.43 11.70 0.54
N VAL A 196 2.65 10.82 1.19
CA VAL A 196 2.88 9.37 1.23
C VAL A 196 1.75 8.62 0.50
N ASP A 197 1.98 7.34 0.18
CA ASP A 197 0.96 6.49 -0.45
C ASP A 197 -0.19 6.15 0.52
N VAL A 198 -1.34 5.75 -0.04
CA VAL A 198 -2.45 5.20 0.72
C VAL A 198 -3.05 4.00 0.02
N VAL A 199 -3.21 2.89 0.74
CA VAL A 199 -3.69 1.60 0.24
C VAL A 199 -5.03 1.28 0.89
N ASP A 200 -6.01 0.95 0.04
CA ASP A 200 -7.35 0.59 0.50
C ASP A 200 -7.39 -0.81 1.12
N THR A 201 -8.40 -1.06 1.90
CA THR A 201 -8.62 -2.26 2.71
C THR A 201 -8.91 -3.52 1.87
N ILE A 202 -9.00 -4.67 2.54
CA ILE A 202 -9.40 -5.96 1.96
C ILE A 202 -10.90 -5.98 1.59
N TYR A 203 -11.29 -6.91 0.70
CA TYR A 203 -12.69 -7.26 0.42
C TYR A 203 -12.94 -8.70 0.87
N LEU A 204 -13.87 -8.89 1.82
CA LEU A 204 -14.01 -10.18 2.52
C LEU A 204 -14.65 -11.28 1.68
N ASN A 205 -15.66 -10.95 0.86
CA ASN A 205 -16.37 -11.95 0.08
C ASN A 205 -15.65 -12.24 -1.25
N ILE A 206 -14.84 -13.28 -1.28
CA ILE A 206 -14.05 -13.68 -2.46
C ILE A 206 -14.89 -14.14 -3.66
N HIS A 207 -16.18 -14.38 -3.48
CA HIS A 207 -17.10 -14.79 -4.54
C HIS A 207 -17.97 -13.64 -5.09
N ASP A 208 -17.98 -12.50 -4.43
CA ASP A 208 -18.70 -11.28 -4.87
C ASP A 208 -17.78 -10.41 -5.73
N HIS A 209 -17.61 -10.79 -6.99
CA HIS A 209 -16.73 -10.08 -7.92
C HIS A 209 -17.26 -8.70 -8.30
N GLU A 210 -18.59 -8.55 -8.45
CA GLU A 210 -19.23 -7.27 -8.78
C GLU A 210 -19.05 -6.27 -7.63
N GLY A 211 -19.29 -6.69 -6.40
CA GLY A 211 -19.07 -5.86 -5.23
C GLY A 211 -17.62 -5.45 -5.05
N LEU A 212 -16.66 -6.37 -5.29
CA LEU A 212 -15.23 -6.04 -5.27
C LEU A 212 -14.87 -5.01 -6.34
N GLN A 213 -15.35 -5.19 -7.58
CA GLN A 213 -15.08 -4.28 -8.68
C GLN A 213 -15.61 -2.86 -8.39
N ALA A 214 -16.84 -2.77 -7.89
CA ALA A 214 -17.45 -1.49 -7.50
C ALA A 214 -16.67 -0.81 -6.37
N GLU A 215 -16.28 -1.55 -5.32
CA GLU A 215 -15.51 -1.00 -4.19
C GLU A 215 -14.09 -0.59 -4.60
N ALA A 216 -13.42 -1.36 -5.46
CA ALA A 216 -12.10 -1.03 -5.98
C ALA A 216 -12.13 0.22 -6.88
N ALA A 217 -13.15 0.36 -7.74
CA ALA A 217 -13.37 1.55 -8.56
C ALA A 217 -13.62 2.79 -7.67
N GLN A 218 -14.41 2.65 -6.60
CA GLN A 218 -14.62 3.73 -5.63
C GLN A 218 -13.30 4.11 -4.93
N ALA A 219 -12.46 3.14 -4.54
CA ALA A 219 -11.16 3.40 -3.94
C ALA A 219 -10.24 4.18 -4.89
N ALA A 220 -10.16 3.78 -6.15
CA ALA A 220 -9.38 4.49 -7.15
C ALA A 220 -9.89 5.93 -7.35
N ALA A 221 -11.22 6.15 -7.37
CA ALA A 221 -11.84 7.47 -7.47
C ALA A 221 -11.56 8.35 -6.24
N LEU A 222 -11.51 7.77 -5.03
CA LEU A 222 -11.12 8.48 -3.80
C LEU A 222 -9.65 8.89 -3.79
N GLY A 223 -8.79 8.27 -4.60
CA GLY A 223 -7.37 8.61 -4.69
C GLY A 223 -6.43 7.63 -3.97
N PHE A 224 -6.89 6.44 -3.63
CA PHE A 224 -6.00 5.36 -3.18
C PHE A 224 -5.00 4.97 -4.28
N ALA A 225 -3.83 4.51 -3.89
CA ALA A 225 -2.79 4.01 -4.80
C ALA A 225 -3.08 2.58 -5.26
N GLY A 226 -3.66 1.77 -4.38
CA GLY A 226 -3.98 0.36 -4.59
C GLY A 226 -4.89 -0.19 -3.51
N LYS A 227 -5.06 -1.51 -3.49
CA LYS A 227 -5.95 -2.21 -2.56
C LYS A 227 -5.31 -3.47 -2.01
N LEU A 228 -5.59 -3.78 -0.73
CA LEU A 228 -5.25 -5.04 -0.09
C LEU A 228 -6.12 -6.18 -0.66
N ALA A 229 -5.53 -7.35 -0.84
CA ALA A 229 -6.19 -8.57 -1.30
C ALA A 229 -5.88 -9.75 -0.37
N ILE A 230 -6.84 -10.64 -0.20
CA ILE A 230 -6.73 -11.87 0.61
C ILE A 230 -6.79 -13.16 -0.23
N HIS A 231 -7.09 -13.03 -1.52
CA HIS A 231 -7.15 -14.16 -2.44
C HIS A 231 -6.72 -13.76 -3.85
N PRO A 232 -5.97 -14.60 -4.58
CA PRO A 232 -5.50 -14.27 -5.93
C PRO A 232 -6.62 -13.99 -6.94
N VAL A 233 -7.80 -14.56 -6.78
CA VAL A 233 -8.97 -14.31 -7.64
C VAL A 233 -9.39 -12.83 -7.67
N GLN A 234 -9.01 -12.06 -6.65
CA GLN A 234 -9.33 -10.63 -6.55
C GLN A 234 -8.42 -9.75 -7.41
N LEU A 235 -7.21 -10.22 -7.75
CA LEU A 235 -6.18 -9.42 -8.39
C LEU A 235 -6.60 -8.82 -9.74
N PRO A 236 -7.25 -9.56 -10.66
CA PRO A 236 -7.67 -9.00 -11.95
C PRO A 236 -8.60 -7.78 -11.80
N PHE A 237 -9.57 -7.86 -10.90
CA PHE A 237 -10.55 -6.78 -10.64
C PHE A 237 -9.89 -5.55 -10.00
N ILE A 238 -8.95 -5.78 -9.09
CA ILE A 238 -8.15 -4.70 -8.47
C ILE A 238 -7.27 -4.04 -9.53
N HIS A 239 -6.56 -4.83 -10.35
CA HIS A 239 -5.71 -4.29 -11.41
C HIS A 239 -6.51 -3.47 -12.42
N GLU A 240 -7.69 -3.93 -12.83
CA GLU A 240 -8.57 -3.19 -13.73
C GLU A 240 -8.95 -1.83 -13.14
N ALA A 241 -9.39 -1.79 -11.88
CA ALA A 241 -9.84 -0.58 -11.21
C ALA A 241 -8.71 0.46 -11.02
N PHE A 242 -7.49 0.02 -10.76
CA PHE A 242 -6.35 0.89 -10.49
C PHE A 242 -5.46 1.15 -11.72
N THR A 243 -5.81 0.64 -12.88
CA THR A 243 -5.10 0.89 -14.14
C THR A 243 -5.91 1.87 -14.99
N PRO A 244 -5.32 2.98 -15.46
CA PRO A 244 -6.03 3.91 -16.33
C PRO A 244 -6.50 3.23 -17.62
N SER A 245 -7.78 3.44 -18.01
CA SER A 245 -8.30 2.95 -19.28
C SER A 245 -7.62 3.65 -20.48
N ALA A 246 -7.68 3.03 -21.66
CA ALA A 246 -7.14 3.61 -22.88
C ALA A 246 -7.76 4.98 -23.17
N ASP A 247 -9.07 5.13 -22.98
CA ASP A 247 -9.79 6.41 -23.17
C ASP A 247 -9.30 7.47 -22.18
N ARG A 248 -9.06 7.06 -20.93
CA ARG A 248 -8.54 7.98 -19.90
C ARG A 248 -7.14 8.45 -20.23
N VAL A 249 -6.28 7.57 -20.77
CA VAL A 249 -4.93 7.89 -21.25
C VAL A 249 -5.00 8.84 -22.44
N GLN A 250 -5.86 8.59 -23.41
CA GLN A 250 -6.03 9.46 -24.58
C GLN A 250 -6.52 10.84 -24.18
N ARG A 251 -7.49 10.94 -23.27
CA ARG A 251 -7.94 12.22 -22.73
C ARG A 251 -6.78 12.96 -22.06
N ALA A 252 -5.98 12.29 -21.23
CA ALA A 252 -4.83 12.90 -20.55
C ALA A 252 -3.81 13.46 -21.55
N LYS A 253 -3.50 12.71 -22.62
CA LYS A 253 -2.62 13.19 -23.71
C LYS A 253 -3.17 14.44 -24.37
N ARG A 254 -4.48 14.47 -24.68
CA ARG A 254 -5.14 15.65 -25.30
C ARG A 254 -5.11 16.87 -24.40
N VAL A 255 -5.35 16.70 -23.09
CA VAL A 255 -5.28 17.79 -22.11
C VAL A 255 -3.87 18.40 -22.07
N LEU A 256 -2.83 17.55 -21.99
CA LEU A 256 -1.45 18.03 -21.94
C LEU A 256 -1.03 18.74 -23.24
N GLU A 257 -1.50 18.29 -24.39
CA GLU A 257 -1.22 18.95 -25.67
C GLU A 257 -1.93 20.31 -25.76
N ALA A 258 -3.21 20.41 -25.40
CA ALA A 258 -3.95 21.65 -25.35
C ALA A 258 -3.31 22.67 -24.38
N TRP A 259 -2.85 22.19 -23.23
CA TRP A 259 -2.14 23.02 -22.26
C TRP A 259 -0.81 23.54 -22.82
N ARG A 260 0.00 22.70 -23.46
CA ARG A 260 1.27 23.08 -24.08
C ARG A 260 1.07 24.18 -25.11
N GLN A 261 0.02 24.06 -25.92
CA GLN A 261 -0.32 25.08 -26.90
C GLN A 261 -0.69 26.41 -26.25
N ALA A 262 -1.50 26.37 -25.19
CA ALA A 262 -1.88 27.56 -24.43
C ALA A 262 -0.66 28.26 -23.78
N GLU A 263 0.27 27.47 -23.20
CA GLU A 263 1.52 28.02 -22.64
C GLU A 263 2.38 28.74 -23.70
N MET A 264 2.51 28.17 -24.90
CA MET A 264 3.24 28.84 -26.02
C MET A 264 2.59 30.17 -26.47
N GLU A 265 1.28 30.29 -26.31
CA GLU A 265 0.52 31.50 -26.59
C GLU A 265 0.47 32.46 -25.38
N GLY A 266 1.18 32.17 -24.29
CA GLY A 266 1.22 32.99 -23.08
C GLY A 266 -0.07 32.94 -22.25
N ARG A 267 -0.92 31.91 -22.42
CA ARG A 267 -2.17 31.74 -21.69
C ARG A 267 -2.00 30.76 -20.50
N GLY A 268 -2.53 31.12 -19.35
CA GLY A 268 -2.53 30.30 -18.15
C GLY A 268 -3.77 29.38 -18.00
N VAL A 269 -4.67 29.39 -18.99
CA VAL A 269 -5.88 28.56 -19.04
C VAL A 269 -6.23 28.25 -20.51
N CYS A 270 -6.88 27.09 -20.72
CA CYS A 270 -7.48 26.76 -22.04
C CYS A 270 -8.77 25.96 -21.82
N ALA A 271 -9.48 25.67 -22.91
CA ALA A 271 -10.66 24.81 -22.89
C ALA A 271 -10.42 23.58 -23.78
N LEU A 272 -10.91 22.43 -23.34
CA LEU A 272 -10.94 21.20 -24.12
C LEU A 272 -12.28 20.47 -23.89
N ASP A 273 -13.01 20.18 -24.97
CA ASP A 273 -14.31 19.49 -24.93
C ASP A 273 -15.36 20.16 -24.01
N GLY A 274 -15.26 21.48 -23.84
CA GLY A 274 -16.14 22.26 -22.94
C GLY A 274 -15.65 22.38 -21.50
N ASP A 275 -14.62 21.64 -21.11
CA ASP A 275 -14.01 21.72 -19.76
C ASP A 275 -12.93 22.80 -19.70
N LEU A 276 -12.88 23.54 -18.60
CA LEU A 276 -11.78 24.45 -18.30
C LEU A 276 -10.55 23.65 -17.88
N ILE A 277 -9.42 23.92 -18.54
CA ILE A 277 -8.11 23.33 -18.24
C ILE A 277 -7.22 24.38 -17.60
N GLU A 278 -6.83 24.13 -16.39
CA GLU A 278 -5.90 24.93 -15.60
C GLU A 278 -4.84 24.02 -14.94
N LYS A 279 -3.81 24.61 -14.32
CA LYS A 279 -2.67 23.88 -13.80
C LYS A 279 -3.02 22.68 -12.90
N PRO A 280 -3.99 22.73 -11.96
CA PRO A 280 -4.37 21.56 -11.16
C PRO A 280 -4.88 20.38 -12.00
N VAL A 281 -5.64 20.67 -13.09
CA VAL A 281 -6.12 19.64 -14.02
C VAL A 281 -4.94 18.98 -14.73
N VAL A 282 -4.00 19.78 -15.22
CA VAL A 282 -2.78 19.30 -15.90
C VAL A 282 -1.96 18.39 -15.00
N GLU A 283 -1.78 18.75 -13.73
CA GLU A 283 -1.04 17.93 -12.78
C GLU A 283 -1.76 16.59 -12.48
N ALA A 284 -3.09 16.59 -12.47
CA ALA A 284 -3.86 15.35 -12.34
C ALA A 284 -3.68 14.43 -13.57
N GLU A 285 -3.68 15.00 -14.78
CA GLU A 285 -3.49 14.25 -16.02
C GLU A 285 -2.06 13.71 -16.18
N ARG A 286 -1.04 14.42 -15.72
CA ARG A 286 0.34 13.89 -15.66
C ARG A 286 0.44 12.63 -14.81
N ARG A 287 -0.25 12.61 -13.66
CA ARG A 287 -0.30 11.41 -12.80
C ARG A 287 -0.99 10.23 -13.46
N VAL A 288 -2.03 10.48 -14.27
CA VAL A 288 -2.68 9.42 -15.06
C VAL A 288 -1.70 8.81 -16.04
N LEU A 289 -0.95 9.63 -16.79
CA LEU A 289 0.04 9.14 -17.76
C LEU A 289 1.20 8.40 -17.08
N GLU A 290 1.66 8.88 -15.93
CA GLU A 290 2.70 8.19 -15.17
C GLU A 290 2.23 6.79 -14.71
N ARG A 291 1.01 6.69 -14.17
CA ARG A 291 0.40 5.39 -13.82
C ARG A 291 0.27 4.46 -15.02
N ALA A 292 -0.18 4.99 -16.17
CA ALA A 292 -0.28 4.22 -17.41
C ALA A 292 1.08 3.68 -17.85
N ARG A 293 2.12 4.55 -17.84
CA ARG A 293 3.50 4.16 -18.17
C ARG A 293 4.02 3.06 -17.26
N MET A 294 3.81 3.16 -15.94
CA MET A 294 4.20 2.13 -14.98
C MET A 294 3.45 0.81 -15.19
N ALA A 295 2.20 0.89 -15.66
CA ALA A 295 1.39 -0.29 -16.02
C ALA A 295 1.71 -0.87 -17.40
N GLY A 296 2.68 -0.31 -18.14
CA GLY A 296 3.03 -0.76 -19.49
C GLY A 296 2.01 -0.36 -20.57
N ILE A 297 1.15 0.61 -20.31
CA ILE A 297 0.17 1.13 -21.26
C ILE A 297 0.82 2.27 -22.06
N PRO A 298 0.82 2.20 -23.40
CA PRO A 298 1.46 3.19 -24.27
C PRO A 298 0.79 4.57 -24.29
#